data_2f6e021110eebf39f1759a1d2cae518e
#
_entry.id   2f6e021110eebf39f1759a1d2cae518e
#
_cell.length_a   1.000
_cell.length_b   1.000
_cell.length_c   1.000
_cell.angle_alpha   90.00
_cell.angle_beta   90.00
_cell.angle_gamma   90.00
#
_symmetry.space_group_name_H-M   'P 1'
#
loop_
_entity.id
_entity.type
_entity.pdbx_description
1 polymer ?
#
loop_
_entity_poly.entity_id
_entity_poly.type
_entity_poly.pdbx_seq_one_letter_code
_entity_poly.pdbx_strand_id
1 'polypeptide(L)'
;MTEENKKGRLFIVTAPSGAGKTSLIKALIELCPQFKVSTSHTTRKPRQGEREGIDYYFVDNDAFNTLKNSGEFLENAECHGAKYGTAKSPVEESIKTGKDIILEIDYQGAINVKKVFPMQSVYLSFHLQWLF
;
A
#
# COMPACT_ATOMS: atom_id res chain seq x y z
N MET A 1 -16.71 27.33 12.40
CA MET A 1 -15.35 26.92 12.09
C MET A 1 -15.38 25.60 11.40
N THR A 2 -15.03 25.65 10.25
CA THR A 2 -15.08 24.54 9.33
C THR A 2 -13.99 23.55 9.69
N GLU A 3 -14.35 22.32 9.93
CA GLU A 3 -13.39 21.20 9.83
C GLU A 3 -12.95 21.09 8.39
N GLU A 4 -12.54 22.24 7.87
CA GLU A 4 -12.20 22.39 6.48
C GLU A 4 -10.99 21.58 6.16
N ASN A 5 -11.24 20.54 5.38
CA ASN A 5 -10.26 19.96 4.49
C ASN A 5 -8.96 19.49 5.15
N LYS A 6 -9.08 18.82 6.29
CA LYS A 6 -7.97 18.03 6.78
C LYS A 6 -7.81 16.87 5.79
N LYS A 7 -6.81 17.00 4.92
CA LYS A 7 -6.45 15.90 4.02
C LYS A 7 -5.94 14.72 4.82
N GLY A 8 -6.28 13.54 4.38
CA GLY A 8 -5.74 12.31 4.93
C GLY A 8 -4.24 12.21 4.72
N ARG A 9 -3.58 11.37 5.49
CA ARG A 9 -2.16 11.11 5.38
C ARG A 9 -1.90 9.73 4.82
N LEU A 10 -0.77 9.61 4.16
CA LEU A 10 -0.32 8.39 3.53
C LEU A 10 0.86 7.85 4.33
N PHE A 11 0.67 6.72 4.99
CA PHE A 11 1.73 6.06 5.76
C PHE A 11 2.37 4.98 4.91
N ILE A 12 3.63 5.21 4.54
CA ILE A 12 4.38 4.29 3.70
C ILE A 12 5.26 3.43 4.61
N VAL A 13 4.98 2.15 4.66
CA VAL A 13 5.71 1.20 5.51
C VAL A 13 6.59 0.32 4.64
N THR A 14 7.89 0.39 4.84
CA THR A 14 8.86 -0.47 4.16
C THR A 14 9.66 -1.26 5.18
N ALA A 15 9.95 -2.50 4.85
CA ALA A 15 10.84 -3.34 5.63
C ALA A 15 11.35 -4.48 4.76
N PRO A 16 12.50 -5.07 5.06
CA PRO A 16 12.96 -6.27 4.37
C PRO A 16 11.94 -7.40 4.48
N SER A 17 11.88 -8.25 3.47
CA SER A 17 11.03 -9.46 3.49
C SER A 17 11.33 -10.29 4.73
N GLY A 18 10.27 -10.77 5.40
CA GLY A 18 10.41 -11.58 6.61
C GLY A 18 10.66 -10.77 7.89
N ALA A 19 10.59 -9.45 7.83
CA ALA A 19 10.82 -8.58 9.00
C ALA A 19 9.61 -8.41 9.91
N GLY A 20 8.52 -9.16 9.69
CA GLY A 20 7.31 -9.04 10.50
C GLY A 20 6.43 -7.84 10.14
N LYS A 21 6.63 -7.28 8.97
CA LYS A 21 5.90 -6.10 8.47
C LYS A 21 4.38 -6.30 8.49
N THR A 22 3.91 -7.45 8.00
CA THR A 22 2.48 -7.78 7.97
C THR A 22 1.89 -7.88 9.38
N SER A 23 2.60 -8.51 10.30
CA SER A 23 2.16 -8.64 11.70
C SER A 23 2.09 -7.28 12.39
N LEU A 24 3.07 -6.40 12.12
CA LEU A 24 3.10 -5.05 12.65
C LEU A 24 1.91 -4.22 12.16
N ILE A 25 1.60 -4.31 10.88
CA ILE A 25 0.47 -3.59 10.28
C ILE A 25 -0.86 -4.08 10.88
N LYS A 26 -1.02 -5.39 11.04
CA LYS A 26 -2.22 -5.95 11.71
C LYS A 26 -2.37 -5.42 13.12
N ALA A 27 -1.29 -5.39 13.89
CA ALA A 27 -1.32 -4.85 15.25
C ALA A 27 -1.68 -3.37 15.26
N LEU A 28 -1.14 -2.60 14.32
CA LEU A 28 -1.43 -1.17 14.21
C LEU A 28 -2.90 -0.91 13.88
N ILE A 29 -3.51 -1.69 13.00
CA ILE A 29 -4.93 -1.57 12.66
C ILE A 29 -5.82 -1.91 13.84
N GLU A 30 -5.46 -2.92 14.64
CA GLU A 30 -6.19 -3.26 15.86
C GLU A 30 -6.17 -2.13 16.87
N LEU A 31 -5.04 -1.46 17.04
CA LEU A 31 -4.89 -0.33 17.96
C LEU A 31 -5.52 0.96 17.43
N CYS A 32 -5.52 1.14 16.13
CA CYS A 32 -5.98 2.35 15.46
C CYS A 32 -6.95 1.99 14.32
N PRO A 33 -8.22 1.67 14.64
CA PRO A 33 -9.18 1.20 13.63
C PRO A 33 -9.49 2.21 12.51
N GLN A 34 -9.13 3.48 12.72
CA GLN A 34 -9.32 4.53 11.72
C GLN A 34 -8.36 4.41 10.54
N PHE A 35 -7.27 3.67 10.69
CA PHE A 35 -6.35 3.42 9.58
C PHE A 35 -6.94 2.39 8.62
N LYS A 36 -6.76 2.65 7.34
CA LYS A 36 -7.13 1.75 6.26
C LYS A 36 -5.85 1.26 5.60
N VAL A 37 -5.79 -0.04 5.28
CA VAL A 37 -4.68 -0.59 4.49
C VAL A 37 -5.06 -0.59 3.02
N SER A 38 -4.18 -0.11 2.17
CA SER A 38 -4.37 -0.22 0.72
C SER A 38 -4.22 -1.67 0.28
N THR A 39 -5.20 -2.17 -0.46
CA THR A 39 -5.14 -3.52 -1.03
C THR A 39 -4.47 -3.44 -2.39
N SER A 40 -3.35 -4.13 -2.55
CA SER A 40 -2.60 -4.16 -3.80
C SER A 40 -3.17 -5.17 -4.79
N HIS A 41 -2.90 -4.94 -6.07
CA HIS A 41 -3.18 -5.90 -7.14
C HIS A 41 -1.98 -6.81 -7.33
N THR A 42 -2.22 -8.09 -7.66
CA THR A 42 -1.15 -9.02 -8.00
C THR A 42 -1.59 -10.01 -9.06
N THR A 43 -0.63 -10.46 -9.86
CA THR A 43 -0.85 -11.56 -10.82
C THR A 43 -0.55 -12.92 -10.21
N ARG A 44 -0.02 -12.95 -8.98
CA ARG A 44 0.21 -14.19 -8.24
C ARG A 44 -1.13 -14.84 -7.90
N LYS A 45 -1.17 -16.14 -7.98
CA LYS A 45 -2.38 -16.88 -7.55
C LYS A 45 -2.55 -16.79 -6.03
N PRO A 46 -3.81 -16.78 -5.54
CA PRO A 46 -4.06 -16.79 -4.11
C PRO A 46 -3.43 -18.00 -3.42
N ARG A 47 -2.85 -17.74 -2.25
CA ARG A 47 -2.41 -18.79 -1.34
C ARG A 47 -3.56 -19.18 -0.43
N GLN A 48 -3.43 -20.34 0.22
CA GLN A 48 -4.45 -20.81 1.16
C GLN A 48 -4.71 -19.75 2.24
N GLY A 49 -5.98 -19.43 2.45
CA GLY A 49 -6.41 -18.44 3.44
C GLY A 49 -6.45 -17.01 2.94
N GLU A 50 -5.91 -16.73 1.78
CA GLU A 50 -5.97 -15.39 1.19
C GLU A 50 -7.34 -15.13 0.54
N ARG A 51 -7.82 -13.88 0.67
CA ARG A 51 -9.13 -13.47 0.18
C ARG A 51 -9.03 -12.35 -0.85
N GLU A 52 -9.85 -12.49 -1.90
CA GLU A 52 -10.03 -11.45 -2.92
C GLU A 52 -10.48 -10.13 -2.29
N GLY A 53 -9.81 -9.05 -2.63
CA GLY A 53 -10.17 -7.70 -2.20
C GLY A 53 -9.79 -7.37 -0.77
N ILE A 54 -9.23 -8.32 -0.02
CA ILE A 54 -8.76 -8.13 1.37
C ILE A 54 -7.25 -8.22 1.40
N ASP A 55 -6.69 -9.38 1.02
CA ASP A 55 -5.24 -9.58 0.98
C ASP A 55 -4.65 -8.97 -0.29
N TYR A 56 -5.28 -9.22 -1.43
CA TYR A 56 -4.94 -8.68 -2.73
C TYR A 56 -6.18 -8.62 -3.62
N TYR A 57 -6.10 -7.82 -4.66
CA TYR A 57 -6.92 -8.00 -5.86
C TYR A 57 -6.16 -8.92 -6.80
N PHE A 58 -6.61 -10.15 -6.94
CA PHE A 58 -5.96 -11.17 -7.77
C PHE A 58 -6.43 -11.01 -9.22
N VAL A 59 -5.53 -10.64 -10.09
CA VAL A 59 -5.84 -10.35 -11.49
C VAL A 59 -4.92 -11.15 -12.42
N ASP A 60 -5.34 -11.35 -13.67
CA ASP A 60 -4.46 -11.92 -14.67
C ASP A 60 -3.50 -10.87 -15.24
N ASN A 61 -2.54 -11.31 -16.05
CA ASN A 61 -1.56 -10.42 -16.66
C ASN A 61 -2.19 -9.35 -17.54
N ASP A 62 -3.24 -9.70 -18.30
CA ASP A 62 -3.90 -8.76 -19.20
C ASP A 62 -4.61 -7.66 -18.42
N ALA A 63 -5.33 -8.01 -17.37
CA ALA A 63 -5.98 -7.04 -16.49
C ALA A 63 -4.96 -6.15 -15.79
N PHE A 64 -3.88 -6.71 -15.29
CA PHE A 64 -2.79 -5.94 -14.66
C PHE A 64 -2.17 -4.95 -15.65
N ASN A 65 -1.86 -5.39 -16.86
CA ASN A 65 -1.26 -4.54 -17.87
C ASN A 65 -2.21 -3.42 -18.32
N THR A 66 -3.52 -3.68 -18.37
CA THR A 66 -4.52 -2.66 -18.68
C THR A 66 -4.51 -1.56 -17.63
N LEU A 67 -4.48 -1.92 -16.34
CA LEU A 67 -4.40 -0.95 -15.24
C LEU A 67 -3.09 -0.16 -15.28
N LYS A 68 -1.99 -0.84 -15.53
CA LYS A 68 -0.68 -0.20 -15.64
C LYS A 68 -0.64 0.81 -16.79
N ASN A 69 -1.12 0.41 -17.96
CA ASN A 69 -1.08 1.25 -19.16
C ASN A 69 -2.05 2.44 -19.08
N SER A 70 -3.11 2.33 -18.30
CA SER A 70 -4.04 3.44 -18.06
C SER A 70 -3.54 4.45 -17.02
N GLY A 71 -2.38 4.20 -16.40
CA GLY A 71 -1.82 5.07 -15.38
C GLY A 71 -2.45 4.90 -14.00
N GLU A 72 -3.16 3.79 -13.76
CA GLU A 72 -3.86 3.56 -12.50
C GLU A 72 -2.93 3.19 -11.34
N PHE A 73 -1.72 2.71 -11.60
CA PHE A 73 -0.80 2.35 -10.53
C PHE A 73 0.11 3.51 -10.12
N LEU A 74 0.12 3.82 -8.83
CA LEU A 74 1.10 4.75 -8.24
C LEU A 74 2.50 4.17 -8.33
N GLU A 75 2.62 2.87 -8.11
CA GLU A 75 3.84 2.11 -8.25
C GLU A 75 3.49 0.69 -8.66
N ASN A 76 4.40 0.02 -9.33
CA ASN A 76 4.28 -1.39 -9.63
C ASN A 76 5.67 -2.00 -9.73
N ALA A 77 5.75 -3.31 -9.45
CA ALA A 77 7.02 -4.03 -9.47
C ALA A 77 6.78 -5.48 -9.83
N GLU A 78 7.82 -6.13 -10.33
CA GLU A 78 7.82 -7.57 -10.55
C GLU A 78 8.75 -8.21 -9.51
N CYS A 79 8.26 -9.27 -8.87
CA CYS A 79 9.00 -9.99 -7.85
C CYS A 79 8.69 -11.48 -7.96
N HIS A 80 9.73 -12.31 -8.09
CA HIS A 80 9.61 -13.78 -8.19
C HIS A 80 8.59 -14.23 -9.26
N GLY A 81 8.60 -13.57 -10.41
CA GLY A 81 7.73 -13.92 -11.54
C GLY A 81 6.31 -13.42 -11.46
N ALA A 82 5.94 -12.73 -10.40
CA ALA A 82 4.62 -12.11 -10.22
C ALA A 82 4.71 -10.60 -10.23
N LYS A 83 3.65 -9.96 -10.67
CA LYS A 83 3.54 -8.50 -10.69
C LYS A 83 2.70 -8.03 -9.52
N TYR A 84 3.05 -6.87 -8.98
CA TYR A 84 2.36 -6.22 -7.86
C TYR A 84 2.17 -4.75 -8.17
N GLY A 85 1.02 -4.20 -7.86
CA GLY A 85 0.74 -2.79 -8.11
C GLY A 85 -0.17 -2.16 -7.08
N THR A 86 0.11 -0.90 -6.76
CA THR A 86 -0.70 -0.10 -5.84
C THR A 86 -1.56 0.87 -6.64
N ALA A 87 -2.87 0.69 -6.58
CA ALA A 87 -3.81 1.51 -7.33
C ALA A 87 -3.87 2.95 -6.77
N LYS A 88 -3.93 3.90 -7.67
CA LYS A 88 -3.95 5.33 -7.39
C LYS A 88 -5.29 5.81 -6.83
N SER A 89 -6.40 5.40 -7.45
CA SER A 89 -7.72 5.91 -7.12
C SER A 89 -8.14 5.72 -5.66
N PRO A 90 -7.97 4.54 -5.04
CA PRO A 90 -8.31 4.38 -3.61
C PRO A 90 -7.47 5.27 -2.69
N VAL A 91 -6.21 5.48 -3.03
CA VAL A 91 -5.30 6.33 -2.25
C VAL A 91 -5.73 7.80 -2.34
N GLU A 92 -6.02 8.27 -3.55
CA GLU A 92 -6.50 9.64 -3.76
C GLU A 92 -7.81 9.89 -3.03
N GLU A 93 -8.74 8.95 -3.09
CA GLU A 93 -10.04 9.05 -2.43
C GLU A 93 -9.85 9.12 -0.90
N SER A 94 -9.00 8.28 -0.33
CA SER A 94 -8.71 8.28 1.09
C SER A 94 -8.14 9.63 1.56
N ILE A 95 -7.18 10.17 0.82
CA ILE A 95 -6.57 11.48 1.13
C ILE A 95 -7.60 12.59 1.04
N LYS A 96 -8.42 12.61 0.00
CA LYS A 96 -9.46 13.61 -0.20
C LYS A 96 -10.50 13.62 0.92
N THR A 97 -10.87 12.45 1.41
CA THR A 97 -11.91 12.31 2.44
C THR A 97 -11.36 12.46 3.86
N GLY A 98 -10.08 12.80 4.01
CA GLY A 98 -9.46 13.02 5.31
C GLY A 98 -9.12 11.74 6.07
N LYS A 99 -9.10 10.61 5.41
CA LYS A 99 -8.78 9.31 6.01
C LYS A 99 -7.33 8.96 5.79
N ASP A 100 -6.71 8.40 6.84
CA ASP A 100 -5.34 7.93 6.76
C ASP A 100 -5.30 6.53 6.16
N ILE A 101 -4.34 6.29 5.27
CA ILE A 101 -4.17 5.02 4.57
C ILE A 101 -2.73 4.55 4.68
N ILE A 102 -2.55 3.23 4.85
CA ILE A 102 -1.25 2.59 4.96
C ILE A 102 -0.92 1.87 3.66
N LEU A 103 0.26 2.13 3.12
CA LEU A 103 0.82 1.38 2.01
C LEU A 103 1.99 0.52 2.50
N GLU A 104 1.92 -0.77 2.23
CA GLU A 104 2.99 -1.73 2.49
C GLU A 104 3.69 -2.01 1.17
N ILE A 105 4.79 -1.32 0.91
CA ILE A 105 5.52 -1.37 -0.36
C ILE A 105 7.03 -1.43 -0.12
N ASP A 106 7.79 -1.75 -1.16
CA ASP A 106 9.24 -1.75 -1.06
C ASP A 106 9.81 -0.32 -1.13
N TYR A 107 11.12 -0.24 -0.94
CA TYR A 107 11.82 1.06 -0.91
C TYR A 107 11.65 1.82 -2.23
N GLN A 108 11.77 1.15 -3.37
CA GLN A 108 11.64 1.80 -4.68
C GLN A 108 10.21 2.32 -4.90
N GLY A 109 9.22 1.52 -4.52
CA GLY A 109 7.82 1.94 -4.56
C GLY A 109 7.55 3.13 -3.67
N ALA A 110 8.15 3.15 -2.48
CA ALA A 110 8.06 4.27 -1.54
C ALA A 110 8.57 5.58 -2.15
N ILE A 111 9.71 5.54 -2.83
CA ILE A 111 10.25 6.70 -3.53
C ILE A 111 9.26 7.23 -4.56
N ASN A 112 8.69 6.34 -5.36
CA ASN A 112 7.74 6.71 -6.41
C ASN A 112 6.47 7.34 -5.85
N VAL A 113 5.91 6.77 -4.80
CA VAL A 113 4.71 7.30 -4.14
C VAL A 113 4.97 8.66 -3.50
N LYS A 114 6.12 8.83 -2.85
CA LYS A 114 6.49 10.09 -2.23
C LYS A 114 6.62 11.23 -3.24
N LYS A 115 7.04 10.94 -4.46
CA LYS A 115 7.08 11.94 -5.54
C LYS A 115 5.69 12.46 -5.92
N VAL A 116 4.68 11.59 -5.88
CA VAL A 116 3.29 11.94 -6.22
C VAL A 116 2.59 12.65 -5.06
N PHE A 117 2.87 12.24 -3.84
CA PHE A 117 2.24 12.81 -2.63
C PHE A 117 3.29 13.30 -1.63
N PRO A 118 4.08 14.33 -1.96
CA PRO A 118 5.19 14.74 -1.10
C PRO A 118 4.76 15.33 0.24
N MET A 119 3.59 15.97 0.29
CA MET A 119 3.09 16.64 1.49
C MET A 119 2.28 15.72 2.40
N GLN A 120 1.69 14.68 1.86
CA GLN A 120 0.81 13.76 2.58
C GLN A 120 1.53 12.50 3.07
N SER A 121 2.74 12.24 2.57
CA SER A 121 3.46 10.99 2.85
C SER A 121 4.23 11.04 4.16
N VAL A 122 4.01 10.04 5.00
CA VAL A 122 4.80 9.76 6.20
C VAL A 122 5.54 8.45 5.96
N TYR A 123 6.86 8.50 6.02
CA TYR A 123 7.69 7.35 5.70
C TYR A 123 8.14 6.63 6.97
N LEU A 124 7.85 5.34 7.05
CA LEU A 124 8.26 4.47 8.16
C LEU A 124 9.09 3.32 7.62
N SER A 125 10.32 3.23 8.08
CA SER A 125 11.24 2.15 7.70
C SER A 125 11.63 1.34 8.92
N PHE A 126 11.57 0.03 8.83
CA PHE A 126 11.90 -0.87 9.92
C PHE A 126 13.12 -1.71 9.57
N HIS A 127 14.03 -1.83 10.55
CA HIS A 127 15.20 -2.68 10.45
C HIS A 127 15.20 -3.67 11.61
N LEU A 128 15.22 -4.96 11.31
CA LEU A 128 15.19 -6.02 12.32
C LEU A 128 16.38 -5.99 13.28
N GLN A 129 17.50 -5.49 12.83
CA GLN A 129 18.72 -5.44 13.67
C GLN A 129 18.57 -4.60 14.94
N TRP A 130 17.51 -3.82 15.05
CA TRP A 130 17.19 -3.06 16.26
C TRP A 130 16.39 -3.85 17.28
N LEU A 131 15.93 -5.06 16.92
CA LEU A 131 15.11 -5.91 17.78
C LEU A 131 15.91 -6.99 18.51
N PHE A 132 17.21 -7.07 18.25
CA PHE A 132 18.08 -8.08 18.84
C PHE A 132 19.33 -7.46 19.45
#